data_f4a0521017f3b91939f04cc371e46425
#
_entry.id   f4a0521017f3b91939f04cc371e46425
#
_cell.length_a   1.000
_cell.length_b   1.000
_cell.length_c   1.000
_cell.angle_alpha   90.00
_cell.angle_beta   90.00
_cell.angle_gamma   90.00
#
_symmetry.space_group_name_H-M   'P 1'
#
loop_
_entity.id
_entity.type
_entity.pdbx_description
1 polymer ?
#
loop_
_entity_poly.entity_id
_entity_poly.type
_entity_poly.pdbx_seq_one_letter_code
_entity_poly.pdbx_strand_id
1 'polypeptide(L)'
;VPIEDLGTDAIAILEGRTFMFSDASGDVRPGTAGGLLHDDTRFLSCWQLCLNDRPLSLLKSRTVDYYSAAFFLTNPDQPGLRANSLSVRRFRFVGGGVHEQIAIYNSTPEPVAFRLSLTAGADFADLFEVRTAVRDRSALIDVEHDPDERILHFHYEKGGFVAETNVQVVRSRILDGFEGAEIARVVPDVEGDGFAWDIELPSRHTLAAFLRVTVRVNENVLQPMHVEFGEEQEHPEGALTRWLAEVPRFESDSAPLKSAFDKSIVDLAALRIAGELHSEPYVLPAAGLPWFMTLFGRDTLLTSLQTIWVGPELARGALHLLGALQGK
;
A
#
# COMPACT_ATOMS: atom_id res chain seq x y z
N VAL A 1 10.22 -16.89 3.42
CA VAL A 1 9.27 -17.45 2.45
C VAL A 1 9.37 -16.60 1.21
N PRO A 2 9.56 -17.20 0.02
CA PRO A 2 9.59 -16.41 -1.21
C PRO A 2 8.25 -15.70 -1.42
N ILE A 3 8.27 -14.59 -2.14
CA ILE A 3 7.05 -13.90 -2.64
C ILE A 3 6.10 -14.89 -3.37
N GLU A 4 6.60 -16.03 -3.79
CA GLU A 4 5.85 -17.13 -4.40
C GLU A 4 4.62 -17.55 -3.59
N ASP A 5 4.62 -17.37 -2.27
CA ASP A 5 3.45 -17.66 -1.42
C ASP A 5 2.27 -16.71 -1.62
N LEU A 6 2.50 -15.56 -2.27
CA LEU A 6 1.42 -14.64 -2.67
C LEU A 6 0.84 -14.98 -4.05
N GLY A 7 1.44 -15.95 -4.75
CA GLY A 7 1.13 -16.28 -6.12
C GLY A 7 1.88 -15.43 -7.14
N THR A 8 1.86 -15.85 -8.39
CA THR A 8 2.54 -15.18 -9.51
C THR A 8 1.94 -13.80 -9.83
N ASP A 9 0.72 -13.54 -9.38
CA ASP A 9 -0.04 -12.33 -9.66
C ASP A 9 -0.06 -11.35 -8.48
N ALA A 10 0.89 -11.48 -7.54
CA ALA A 10 1.02 -10.57 -6.42
C ALA A 10 1.25 -9.12 -6.90
N ILE A 11 0.57 -8.18 -6.24
CA ILE A 11 0.70 -6.75 -6.51
C ILE A 11 1.65 -6.14 -5.48
N ALA A 12 2.71 -5.51 -5.98
CA ALA A 12 3.67 -4.75 -5.19
C ALA A 12 3.57 -3.27 -5.55
N ILE A 13 3.44 -2.42 -4.54
CA ILE A 13 3.48 -0.96 -4.66
C ILE A 13 4.37 -0.39 -3.56
N LEU A 14 5.08 0.70 -3.86
CA LEU A 14 6.07 1.27 -2.95
C LEU A 14 6.25 2.78 -3.18
N GLU A 15 6.57 3.48 -2.10
CA GLU A 15 7.08 4.86 -2.16
C GLU A 15 8.13 5.06 -1.06
N GLY A 16 9.33 5.41 -1.48
CA GLY A 16 10.47 5.55 -0.57
C GLY A 16 10.76 4.24 0.19
N ARG A 17 10.67 4.30 1.52
CA ARG A 17 10.96 3.16 2.41
C ARG A 17 9.71 2.37 2.82
N THR A 18 8.54 2.75 2.29
CA THR A 18 7.25 2.10 2.59
C THR A 18 6.78 1.32 1.37
N PHE A 19 6.43 0.06 1.54
CA PHE A 19 5.96 -0.80 0.46
C PHE A 19 4.90 -1.78 0.95
N MET A 20 4.04 -2.19 0.03
CA MET A 20 2.97 -3.14 0.34
C MET A 20 2.88 -4.24 -0.72
N PHE A 21 2.79 -5.47 -0.23
CA PHE A 21 2.50 -6.64 -1.04
C PHE A 21 1.11 -7.18 -0.71
N SER A 22 0.31 -7.43 -1.72
CA SER A 22 -1.00 -8.08 -1.59
C SER A 22 -1.18 -9.15 -2.66
N ASP A 23 -2.17 -10.00 -2.49
CA ASP A 23 -2.60 -10.86 -3.59
C ASP A 23 -3.28 -10.05 -4.70
N ALA A 24 -3.67 -10.72 -5.77
CA ALA A 24 -4.32 -10.08 -6.91
C ALA A 24 -5.68 -9.44 -6.60
N SER A 25 -6.31 -9.78 -5.48
CA SER A 25 -7.55 -9.15 -5.00
C SER A 25 -7.33 -7.90 -4.16
N GLY A 26 -6.07 -7.62 -3.81
CA GLY A 26 -5.67 -6.57 -2.90
C GLY A 26 -5.70 -6.99 -1.43
N ASP A 27 -5.90 -8.28 -1.15
CA ASP A 27 -5.91 -8.80 0.20
C ASP A 27 -4.51 -9.21 0.66
N VAL A 28 -4.29 -9.05 1.96
CA VAL A 28 -3.15 -9.60 2.69
C VAL A 28 -3.70 -10.66 3.65
N ARG A 29 -3.27 -11.90 3.45
CA ARG A 29 -3.72 -13.01 4.30
C ARG A 29 -2.75 -13.26 5.43
N PRO A 30 -3.24 -13.54 6.65
CA PRO A 30 -2.38 -13.94 7.75
C PRO A 30 -1.48 -15.13 7.39
N GLY A 31 -0.24 -15.11 7.89
CA GLY A 31 0.71 -16.19 7.65
C GLY A 31 1.39 -16.19 6.28
N THR A 32 1.11 -15.20 5.42
CA THR A 32 1.80 -14.99 4.15
C THR A 32 2.94 -13.96 4.28
N ALA A 33 3.76 -13.85 3.25
CA ALA A 33 4.79 -12.82 3.15
C ALA A 33 4.24 -11.44 2.78
N GLY A 34 2.93 -11.31 2.53
CA GLY A 34 2.25 -10.06 2.25
C GLY A 34 2.21 -9.13 3.44
N GLY A 35 1.92 -7.87 3.17
CA GLY A 35 1.73 -6.86 4.19
C GLY A 35 2.19 -5.47 3.79
N LEU A 36 1.98 -4.53 4.72
CA LEU A 36 2.58 -3.21 4.69
C LEU A 36 3.88 -3.25 5.47
N LEU A 37 4.98 -2.89 4.82
CA LEU A 37 6.29 -2.81 5.44
C LEU A 37 6.80 -1.37 5.37
N HIS A 38 7.48 -0.96 6.42
CA HIS A 38 8.29 0.26 6.42
C HIS A 38 9.65 -0.08 7.01
N ASP A 39 10.69 0.25 6.27
CA ASP A 39 12.04 -0.27 6.57
C ASP A 39 12.05 -1.79 6.70
N ASP A 40 12.52 -2.28 7.82
CA ASP A 40 12.65 -3.71 8.10
C ASP A 40 11.48 -4.28 8.93
N THR A 41 10.39 -3.53 9.12
CA THR A 41 9.27 -3.94 9.98
C THR A 41 7.95 -4.03 9.21
N ARG A 42 7.19 -5.10 9.44
CA ARG A 42 5.85 -5.29 8.89
C ARG A 42 4.78 -4.71 9.83
N PHE A 43 4.06 -3.71 9.35
CA PHE A 43 3.02 -2.97 10.10
C PHE A 43 1.60 -3.49 9.86
N LEU A 44 1.34 -4.10 8.69
CA LEU A 44 0.12 -4.86 8.44
C LEU A 44 0.49 -6.27 7.98
N SER A 45 -0.05 -7.29 8.66
CA SER A 45 0.07 -8.70 8.32
C SER A 45 -1.26 -9.33 7.90
N CYS A 46 -2.36 -8.57 8.05
CA CYS A 46 -3.70 -8.93 7.60
C CYS A 46 -4.41 -7.69 7.04
N TRP A 47 -5.06 -7.84 5.88
CA TRP A 47 -5.93 -6.85 5.27
C TRP A 47 -6.88 -7.54 4.32
N GLN A 48 -8.05 -7.94 4.80
CA GLN A 48 -8.98 -8.79 4.05
C GLN A 48 -10.36 -8.16 3.96
N LEU A 49 -10.87 -8.04 2.73
CA LEU A 49 -12.20 -7.54 2.44
C LEU A 49 -13.14 -8.69 2.08
N CYS A 50 -14.19 -8.87 2.87
CA CYS A 50 -15.20 -9.89 2.65
C CYS A 50 -16.60 -9.27 2.48
N LEU A 51 -17.47 -9.98 1.76
CA LEU A 51 -18.88 -9.66 1.59
C LEU A 51 -19.70 -10.86 2.03
N ASN A 52 -20.52 -10.68 3.07
CA ASN A 52 -21.24 -11.76 3.77
C ASN A 52 -20.27 -12.91 4.14
N ASP A 53 -19.15 -12.58 4.77
CA ASP A 53 -18.10 -13.51 5.20
C ASP A 53 -17.43 -14.31 4.07
N ARG A 54 -17.59 -13.88 2.84
CA ARG A 54 -16.94 -14.51 1.69
C ARG A 54 -16.01 -13.54 0.96
N PRO A 55 -14.85 -14.03 0.50
CA PRO A 55 -13.97 -13.22 -0.30
C PRO A 55 -14.63 -12.84 -1.63
N LEU A 56 -14.26 -11.68 -2.14
CA LEU A 56 -14.71 -11.19 -3.43
C LEU A 56 -14.03 -11.94 -4.59
N SER A 57 -14.72 -12.03 -5.71
CA SER A 57 -14.20 -12.62 -6.94
C SER A 57 -13.40 -11.58 -7.73
N LEU A 58 -12.15 -11.91 -8.05
CA LEU A 58 -11.29 -11.06 -8.86
C LEU A 58 -11.75 -11.02 -10.32
N LEU A 59 -11.85 -9.82 -10.86
CA LEU A 59 -12.01 -9.59 -12.30
C LEU A 59 -10.69 -9.16 -12.95
N LYS A 60 -10.02 -8.18 -12.36
CA LYS A 60 -8.74 -7.65 -12.83
C LYS A 60 -8.04 -6.86 -11.73
N SER A 61 -6.72 -6.90 -11.73
CA SER A 61 -5.90 -5.98 -10.96
C SER A 61 -4.78 -5.40 -11.82
N ARG A 62 -4.25 -4.26 -11.40
CA ARG A 62 -3.06 -3.66 -12.01
C ARG A 62 -2.37 -2.71 -11.06
N THR A 63 -1.08 -2.61 -11.15
CA THR A 63 -0.32 -1.47 -10.68
C THR A 63 -0.62 -0.29 -11.63
N VAL A 64 -1.02 0.85 -11.09
CA VAL A 64 -1.30 2.08 -11.87
C VAL A 64 0.00 2.86 -11.99
N ASP A 65 0.59 3.22 -10.85
CA ASP A 65 1.93 3.76 -10.70
C ASP A 65 2.70 2.89 -9.70
N TYR A 66 3.99 3.11 -9.56
CA TYR A 66 4.79 2.29 -8.64
C TYR A 66 4.30 2.37 -7.17
N TYR A 67 3.59 3.44 -6.81
CA TYR A 67 3.01 3.68 -5.47
C TYR A 67 1.51 3.41 -5.39
N SER A 68 0.85 3.01 -6.48
CA SER A 68 -0.61 2.84 -6.52
C SER A 68 -1.08 1.62 -7.30
N ALA A 69 -2.19 1.04 -6.85
CA ALA A 69 -2.83 -0.11 -7.49
C ALA A 69 -4.34 0.01 -7.52
N ALA A 70 -4.93 -0.59 -8.56
CA ALA A 70 -6.37 -0.72 -8.74
C ALA A 70 -6.78 -2.19 -8.81
N PHE A 71 -7.82 -2.55 -8.06
CA PHE A 71 -8.41 -3.88 -8.03
C PHE A 71 -9.88 -3.78 -8.40
N PHE A 72 -10.29 -4.59 -9.35
CA PHE A 72 -11.67 -4.69 -9.83
C PHE A 72 -12.21 -6.08 -9.46
N LEU A 73 -13.24 -6.10 -8.67
CA LEU A 73 -13.79 -7.31 -8.05
C LEU A 73 -15.32 -7.32 -8.21
N THR A 74 -15.91 -8.46 -7.90
CA THR A 74 -17.36 -8.62 -7.85
C THR A 74 -17.74 -9.61 -6.75
N ASN A 75 -19.03 -9.65 -6.37
CA ASN A 75 -19.51 -10.64 -5.43
C ASN A 75 -19.62 -12.04 -6.09
N PRO A 76 -19.24 -13.11 -5.39
CA PRO A 76 -19.60 -14.47 -5.78
C PRO A 76 -21.11 -14.72 -5.62
N ASP A 77 -21.59 -15.85 -6.11
CA ASP A 77 -22.98 -16.28 -5.89
C ASP A 77 -23.20 -16.65 -4.43
N GLN A 78 -24.28 -16.09 -3.83
CA GLN A 78 -24.60 -16.26 -2.43
C GLN A 78 -26.12 -16.28 -2.24
N PRO A 79 -26.65 -16.87 -1.15
CA PRO A 79 -28.07 -16.79 -0.82
C PRO A 79 -28.55 -15.33 -0.76
N GLY A 80 -29.54 -14.98 -1.58
CA GLY A 80 -30.07 -13.62 -1.66
C GLY A 80 -29.26 -12.62 -2.45
N LEU A 81 -28.08 -12.98 -2.97
CA LEU A 81 -27.20 -12.11 -3.74
C LEU A 81 -26.58 -12.86 -4.93
N ARG A 82 -27.17 -12.69 -6.10
CA ARG A 82 -26.66 -13.31 -7.33
C ARG A 82 -25.26 -12.84 -7.66
N ALA A 83 -24.42 -13.74 -8.21
CA ALA A 83 -23.09 -13.39 -8.68
C ALA A 83 -23.10 -12.19 -9.62
N ASN A 84 -22.06 -11.36 -9.55
CA ASN A 84 -21.86 -10.18 -10.42
C ASN A 84 -22.95 -9.11 -10.28
N SER A 85 -23.68 -9.06 -9.17
CA SER A 85 -24.65 -8.02 -8.88
C SER A 85 -24.02 -6.73 -8.39
N LEU A 86 -22.85 -6.83 -7.76
CA LEU A 86 -22.09 -5.71 -7.23
C LEU A 86 -20.74 -5.58 -7.96
N SER A 87 -20.44 -4.39 -8.44
CA SER A 87 -19.10 -4.06 -8.94
C SER A 87 -18.31 -3.42 -7.82
N VAL A 88 -17.17 -4.02 -7.48
CA VAL A 88 -16.29 -3.53 -6.41
C VAL A 88 -15.00 -3.00 -7.00
N ARG A 89 -14.61 -1.79 -6.63
CA ARG A 89 -13.34 -1.18 -6.99
C ARG A 89 -12.59 -0.85 -5.71
N ARG A 90 -11.31 -1.20 -5.66
CA ARG A 90 -10.39 -0.78 -4.62
C ARG A 90 -9.27 0.00 -5.30
N PHE A 91 -9.00 1.20 -4.81
CA PHE A 91 -7.84 1.99 -5.19
C PHE A 91 -6.97 2.17 -3.97
N ARG A 92 -5.71 1.78 -4.08
CA ARG A 92 -4.77 1.83 -2.97
C ARG A 92 -3.56 2.65 -3.35
N PHE A 93 -3.11 3.48 -2.41
CA PHE A 93 -1.87 4.24 -2.48
C PHE A 93 -1.02 3.91 -1.27
N VAL A 94 0.30 3.83 -1.49
CA VAL A 94 1.31 3.63 -0.45
C VAL A 94 2.27 4.81 -0.46
N GLY A 95 2.68 5.25 0.72
CA GLY A 95 3.65 6.32 0.93
C GLY A 95 3.52 6.85 2.35
N GLY A 96 4.48 6.50 3.24
CA GLY A 96 4.41 6.79 4.68
C GLY A 96 3.30 6.06 5.43
N GLY A 97 2.48 5.28 4.73
CA GLY A 97 1.33 4.52 5.20
C GLY A 97 0.49 4.05 4.03
N VAL A 98 -0.80 3.80 4.25
CA VAL A 98 -1.73 3.39 3.18
C VAL A 98 -2.96 4.30 3.18
N HIS A 99 -3.41 4.63 2.00
CA HIS A 99 -4.72 5.19 1.76
C HIS A 99 -5.46 4.28 0.77
N GLU A 100 -6.67 3.83 1.12
CA GLU A 100 -7.47 2.98 0.27
C GLU A 100 -8.89 3.48 0.15
N GLN A 101 -9.40 3.55 -1.08
CA GLN A 101 -10.82 3.76 -1.37
C GLN A 101 -11.43 2.43 -1.82
N ILE A 102 -12.55 2.07 -1.19
CA ILE A 102 -13.41 0.96 -1.60
C ILE A 102 -14.70 1.54 -2.12
N ALA A 103 -15.08 1.22 -3.36
CA ALA A 103 -16.32 1.64 -3.97
C ALA A 103 -17.10 0.41 -4.43
N ILE A 104 -18.33 0.25 -3.95
CA ILE A 104 -19.24 -0.87 -4.28
C ILE A 104 -20.48 -0.31 -4.96
N TYR A 105 -20.65 -0.59 -6.24
CA TYR A 105 -21.78 -0.16 -7.05
C TYR A 105 -22.81 -1.29 -7.21
N ASN A 106 -24.07 -1.01 -6.87
CA ASN A 106 -25.19 -1.92 -7.12
C ASN A 106 -25.62 -1.81 -8.58
N SER A 107 -25.32 -2.82 -9.40
CA SER A 107 -25.69 -2.86 -10.82
C SER A 107 -27.10 -3.43 -11.07
N THR A 108 -27.81 -3.87 -10.02
CA THR A 108 -29.16 -4.45 -10.12
C THR A 108 -30.25 -3.38 -10.16
N PRO A 109 -31.47 -3.70 -10.63
CA PRO A 109 -32.57 -2.78 -10.62
C PRO A 109 -33.23 -2.61 -9.24
N GLU A 110 -32.84 -3.42 -8.24
CA GLU A 110 -33.44 -3.43 -6.90
C GLU A 110 -32.37 -3.13 -5.83
N PRO A 111 -32.78 -2.68 -4.64
CA PRO A 111 -31.86 -2.58 -3.51
C PRO A 111 -31.26 -3.94 -3.15
N VAL A 112 -30.02 -3.93 -2.68
CA VAL A 112 -29.30 -5.14 -2.25
C VAL A 112 -28.82 -4.95 -0.82
N ALA A 113 -29.18 -5.88 0.06
CA ALA A 113 -28.67 -5.93 1.42
C ALA A 113 -27.46 -6.87 1.50
N PHE A 114 -26.40 -6.40 2.15
CA PHE A 114 -25.18 -7.18 2.40
C PHE A 114 -24.42 -6.63 3.61
N ARG A 115 -23.59 -7.51 4.19
CA ARG A 115 -22.60 -7.13 5.17
C ARG A 115 -21.23 -7.05 4.50
N LEU A 116 -20.58 -5.89 4.58
CA LEU A 116 -19.20 -5.71 4.19
C LEU A 116 -18.33 -5.79 5.45
N SER A 117 -17.27 -6.57 5.42
CA SER A 117 -16.29 -6.62 6.52
C SER A 117 -14.88 -6.41 6.00
N LEU A 118 -14.09 -5.64 6.75
CA LEU A 118 -12.66 -5.45 6.55
C LEU A 118 -11.94 -5.91 7.82
N THR A 119 -11.14 -6.94 7.71
CA THR A 119 -10.28 -7.42 8.80
C THR A 119 -8.88 -6.85 8.61
N ALA A 120 -8.29 -6.31 9.67
CA ALA A 120 -6.92 -5.82 9.70
C ALA A 120 -6.12 -6.56 10.79
N GLY A 121 -4.80 -6.56 10.67
CA GLY A 121 -3.93 -7.15 11.69
C GLY A 121 -2.49 -6.71 11.51
N ALA A 122 -1.77 -6.63 12.61
CA ALA A 122 -0.35 -6.30 12.66
C ALA A 122 0.40 -7.39 13.44
N ASP A 123 1.65 -7.66 13.07
CA ASP A 123 2.50 -8.59 13.79
C ASP A 123 3.88 -8.02 14.13
N PHE A 124 4.20 -6.86 13.60
CA PHE A 124 5.47 -6.15 13.78
C PHE A 124 6.70 -7.06 13.60
N ALA A 125 6.56 -8.04 12.70
CA ALA A 125 7.63 -8.95 12.36
C ALA A 125 8.73 -8.21 11.60
N ASP A 126 9.99 -8.53 11.92
CA ASP A 126 11.08 -8.03 11.09
C ASP A 126 11.14 -8.77 9.74
N LEU A 127 11.81 -8.17 8.79
CA LEU A 127 11.89 -8.66 7.41
C LEU A 127 12.43 -10.10 7.31
N PHE A 128 13.34 -10.50 8.20
CA PHE A 128 13.88 -11.86 8.21
C PHE A 128 12.88 -12.85 8.84
N GLU A 129 12.13 -12.41 9.84
CA GLU A 129 11.04 -13.22 10.41
C GLU A 129 9.93 -13.44 9.39
N VAL A 130 9.55 -12.42 8.62
CA VAL A 130 8.59 -12.56 7.51
C VAL A 130 9.09 -13.58 6.50
N ARG A 131 10.39 -13.58 6.20
CA ARG A 131 11.00 -14.49 5.22
C ARG A 131 11.12 -15.95 5.70
N THR A 132 11.42 -16.18 6.97
CA THR A 132 11.78 -17.51 7.48
C THR A 132 10.65 -18.22 8.20
N ALA A 133 10.03 -17.58 9.12
CA ALA A 133 8.79 -17.92 9.82
C ALA A 133 8.48 -16.82 10.83
N VAL A 134 7.30 -16.28 10.79
CA VAL A 134 6.89 -15.28 11.77
C VAL A 134 6.81 -15.91 13.15
N ARG A 135 7.46 -15.32 14.13
CA ARG A 135 7.28 -15.69 15.53
C ARG A 135 5.92 -15.16 15.98
N ASP A 136 5.19 -15.99 16.71
CA ASP A 136 3.95 -15.54 17.33
C ASP A 136 4.27 -14.45 18.38
N ARG A 137 3.80 -13.24 18.10
CA ARG A 137 3.93 -12.06 18.96
C ARG A 137 2.57 -11.57 19.48
N SER A 138 1.50 -12.29 19.20
CA SER A 138 0.13 -11.87 19.55
C SER A 138 -0.02 -11.46 21.02
N ALA A 139 0.66 -12.16 21.92
CA ALA A 139 0.68 -11.83 23.37
C ALA A 139 1.45 -10.53 23.72
N LEU A 140 2.15 -9.92 22.76
CA LEU A 140 2.91 -8.67 22.94
C LEU A 140 2.31 -7.50 22.15
N ILE A 141 1.18 -7.72 21.48
CA ILE A 141 0.50 -6.71 20.70
C ILE A 141 -0.79 -6.37 21.42
N ASP A 142 -0.86 -5.13 21.86
CA ASP A 142 -2.09 -4.57 22.41
C ASP A 142 -2.96 -4.06 21.27
N VAL A 143 -4.26 -4.44 21.31
CA VAL A 143 -5.24 -3.98 20.31
C VAL A 143 -6.29 -3.17 21.04
N GLU A 144 -6.41 -1.91 20.66
CA GLU A 144 -7.40 -0.99 21.21
C GLU A 144 -8.34 -0.50 20.12
N HIS A 145 -9.59 -0.26 20.50
CA HIS A 145 -10.64 0.22 19.60
C HIS A 145 -11.09 1.60 20.04
N ASP A 146 -11.14 2.54 19.10
CA ASP A 146 -11.83 3.81 19.23
C ASP A 146 -13.04 3.83 18.30
N PRO A 147 -14.25 3.48 18.80
CA PRO A 147 -15.45 3.46 17.97
C PRO A 147 -15.91 4.85 17.51
N ASP A 148 -15.64 5.89 18.29
CA ASP A 148 -16.06 7.27 18.00
C ASP A 148 -15.26 7.81 16.81
N GLU A 149 -13.94 7.61 16.81
CA GLU A 149 -13.03 7.98 15.72
C GLU A 149 -12.92 6.88 14.64
N ARG A 150 -13.48 5.70 14.88
CA ARG A 150 -13.44 4.51 14.00
C ARG A 150 -12.01 4.10 13.69
N ILE A 151 -11.22 3.93 14.75
CA ILE A 151 -9.81 3.55 14.68
C ILE A 151 -9.59 2.22 15.40
N LEU A 152 -8.79 1.37 14.76
CA LEU A 152 -8.13 0.23 15.38
C LEU A 152 -6.68 0.59 15.61
N HIS A 153 -6.23 0.47 16.85
CA HIS A 153 -4.86 0.70 17.28
C HIS A 153 -4.19 -0.63 17.57
N PHE A 154 -3.09 -0.90 16.89
CA PHE A 154 -2.19 -2.01 17.19
C PHE A 154 -0.91 -1.41 17.77
N HIS A 155 -0.55 -1.80 18.96
CA HIS A 155 0.64 -1.30 19.66
C HIS A 155 1.57 -2.46 20.03
N TYR A 156 2.87 -2.25 19.82
CA TYR A 156 3.93 -3.18 20.17
C TYR A 156 5.09 -2.43 20.78
N GLU A 157 5.55 -2.90 21.96
CA GLU A 157 6.73 -2.36 22.62
C GLU A 157 7.64 -3.49 23.12
N LYS A 158 8.92 -3.43 22.77
CA LYS A 158 9.92 -4.37 23.27
C LYS A 158 11.32 -3.77 23.25
N GLY A 159 11.99 -3.77 24.40
CA GLY A 159 13.40 -3.37 24.49
C GLY A 159 13.69 -1.94 24.05
N GLY A 160 12.74 -1.03 24.20
CA GLY A 160 12.84 0.37 23.79
C GLY A 160 12.46 0.63 22.32
N PHE A 161 12.10 -0.41 21.57
CA PHE A 161 11.50 -0.28 20.25
C PHE A 161 9.98 -0.22 20.39
N VAL A 162 9.38 0.83 19.84
CA VAL A 162 7.92 1.05 19.82
C VAL A 162 7.45 1.07 18.36
N ALA A 163 6.42 0.29 18.07
CA ALA A 163 5.78 0.26 16.76
C ALA A 163 4.26 0.30 16.91
N GLU A 164 3.60 1.12 16.11
CA GLU A 164 2.14 1.24 16.11
C GLU A 164 1.59 1.22 14.68
N THR A 165 0.42 0.63 14.55
CA THR A 165 -0.39 0.70 13.32
C THR A 165 -1.78 1.18 13.69
N ASN A 166 -2.21 2.28 13.09
CA ASN A 166 -3.55 2.82 13.28
C ASN A 166 -4.31 2.68 11.97
N VAL A 167 -5.40 1.94 12.00
CA VAL A 167 -6.30 1.75 10.87
C VAL A 167 -7.57 2.53 11.13
N GLN A 168 -7.89 3.49 10.27
CA GLN A 168 -9.03 4.39 10.41
C GLN A 168 -9.96 4.31 9.21
N VAL A 169 -11.26 4.23 9.48
CA VAL A 169 -12.29 4.56 8.49
C VAL A 169 -12.56 6.06 8.55
N VAL A 170 -11.90 6.79 7.67
CA VAL A 170 -11.99 8.26 7.62
C VAL A 170 -13.43 8.70 7.29
N ARG A 171 -14.05 8.02 6.33
CA ARG A 171 -15.38 8.36 5.84
C ARG A 171 -15.99 7.17 5.11
N SER A 172 -17.29 6.93 5.29
CA SER A 172 -18.06 6.08 4.38
C SER A 172 -19.44 6.68 4.11
N ARG A 173 -19.92 6.53 2.86
CA ARG A 173 -21.10 7.21 2.35
C ARG A 173 -21.74 6.46 1.19
N ILE A 174 -23.05 6.69 0.98
CA ILE A 174 -23.75 6.25 -0.22
C ILE A 174 -23.87 7.44 -1.17
N LEU A 175 -23.50 7.20 -2.42
CA LEU A 175 -23.53 8.18 -3.51
C LEU A 175 -24.63 7.83 -4.50
N ASP A 176 -25.28 8.86 -5.05
CA ASP A 176 -26.18 8.70 -6.18
C ASP A 176 -25.39 8.28 -7.42
N GLY A 177 -25.85 7.24 -8.08
CA GLY A 177 -25.15 6.69 -9.25
C GLY A 177 -23.76 6.17 -8.91
N PHE A 178 -22.84 6.36 -9.83
CA PHE A 178 -21.48 5.82 -9.76
C PHE A 178 -20.52 6.71 -8.97
N GLU A 179 -20.62 8.03 -9.16
CA GLU A 179 -19.76 9.06 -8.53
C GLU A 179 -20.54 10.36 -8.26
N GLY A 180 -21.83 10.25 -7.99
CA GLY A 180 -22.71 11.41 -7.79
C GLY A 180 -22.66 12.00 -6.39
N ALA A 181 -23.68 12.80 -6.07
CA ALA A 181 -23.80 13.45 -4.78
C ALA A 181 -23.96 12.44 -3.63
N GLU A 182 -23.45 12.80 -2.46
CA GLU A 182 -23.70 12.02 -1.23
C GLU A 182 -25.19 12.10 -0.86
N ILE A 183 -25.83 10.93 -0.70
CA ILE A 183 -27.24 10.83 -0.29
C ILE A 183 -27.38 10.34 1.15
N ALA A 184 -26.42 9.60 1.66
CA ALA A 184 -26.41 9.11 3.03
C ALA A 184 -24.97 8.91 3.53
N ARG A 185 -24.76 9.19 4.82
CA ARG A 185 -23.56 8.82 5.53
C ARG A 185 -23.78 7.46 6.18
N VAL A 186 -22.78 6.59 6.12
CA VAL A 186 -22.80 5.26 6.73
C VAL A 186 -21.65 5.18 7.72
N VAL A 187 -21.88 4.58 8.87
CA VAL A 187 -20.85 4.40 9.90
C VAL A 187 -20.62 2.91 10.09
N PRO A 188 -19.39 2.41 10.02
CA PRO A 188 -19.10 1.02 10.34
C PRO A 188 -19.13 0.80 11.84
N ASP A 189 -19.47 -0.42 12.23
CA ASP A 189 -19.16 -0.94 13.55
C ASP A 189 -17.70 -1.38 13.61
N VAL A 190 -17.05 -1.18 14.77
CA VAL A 190 -15.73 -1.72 15.05
C VAL A 190 -15.92 -3.06 15.74
N GLU A 191 -15.54 -4.15 15.09
CA GLU A 191 -15.76 -5.51 15.58
C GLU A 191 -14.51 -6.36 15.47
N GLY A 192 -14.12 -6.98 16.60
CA GLY A 192 -12.89 -7.79 16.63
C GLY A 192 -11.70 -7.01 16.07
N ASP A 193 -10.96 -7.58 15.15
CA ASP A 193 -9.83 -6.93 14.50
C ASP A 193 -10.24 -6.24 13.18
N GLY A 194 -11.43 -5.60 13.12
CA GLY A 194 -11.91 -5.05 11.86
C GLY A 194 -13.07 -4.07 11.96
N PHE A 195 -13.61 -3.79 10.80
CA PHE A 195 -14.77 -2.93 10.61
C PHE A 195 -15.86 -3.70 9.84
N ALA A 196 -17.11 -3.45 10.20
CA ALA A 196 -18.26 -4.03 9.52
C ALA A 196 -19.29 -2.96 9.16
N TRP A 197 -19.91 -3.11 8.00
CA TRP A 197 -21.01 -2.29 7.52
C TRP A 197 -22.19 -3.20 7.15
N ASP A 198 -23.31 -3.06 7.82
CA ASP A 198 -24.57 -3.63 7.41
C ASP A 198 -25.28 -2.63 6.50
N ILE A 199 -25.38 -2.95 5.21
CA ILE A 199 -25.77 -2.03 4.14
C ILE A 199 -27.01 -2.54 3.41
N GLU A 200 -27.96 -1.67 3.22
CA GLU A 200 -28.99 -1.78 2.18
C GLU A 200 -28.67 -0.75 1.09
N LEU A 201 -28.01 -1.20 0.03
CA LEU A 201 -27.53 -0.34 -1.05
C LEU A 201 -28.63 -0.19 -2.12
N PRO A 202 -29.19 1.02 -2.33
CA PRO A 202 -30.21 1.22 -3.34
C PRO A 202 -29.74 0.84 -4.74
N SER A 203 -30.69 0.56 -5.63
CA SER A 203 -30.42 0.30 -7.04
C SER A 203 -29.62 1.44 -7.66
N ARG A 204 -28.57 1.09 -8.42
CA ARG A 204 -27.73 2.05 -9.15
C ARG A 204 -27.01 3.10 -8.29
N HIS A 205 -26.78 2.80 -7.01
CA HIS A 205 -26.01 3.64 -6.09
C HIS A 205 -24.67 3.00 -5.72
N THR A 206 -23.78 3.81 -5.16
CA THR A 206 -22.43 3.38 -4.75
C THR A 206 -22.23 3.57 -3.26
N LEU A 207 -21.79 2.53 -2.55
CA LEU A 207 -21.14 2.68 -1.25
C LEU A 207 -19.68 3.04 -1.50
N ALA A 208 -19.20 4.14 -0.94
CA ALA A 208 -17.79 4.55 -0.98
C ALA A 208 -17.24 4.65 0.44
N ALA A 209 -16.21 3.87 0.76
CA ALA A 209 -15.49 3.89 2.02
C ALA A 209 -14.03 4.33 1.79
N PHE A 210 -13.51 5.18 2.67
CA PHE A 210 -12.16 5.73 2.63
C PHE A 210 -11.43 5.32 3.90
N LEU A 211 -10.31 4.63 3.71
CA LEU A 211 -9.51 4.06 4.79
C LEU A 211 -8.11 4.69 4.80
N ARG A 212 -7.58 4.84 5.98
CA ARG A 212 -6.23 5.33 6.22
C ARG A 212 -5.50 4.38 7.16
N VAL A 213 -4.27 4.06 6.84
CA VAL A 213 -3.35 3.38 7.74
C VAL A 213 -2.17 4.30 8.01
N THR A 214 -1.96 4.64 9.26
CA THR A 214 -0.78 5.36 9.73
C THR A 214 0.11 4.43 10.51
N VAL A 215 1.42 4.60 10.40
CA VAL A 215 2.40 3.82 11.12
C VAL A 215 3.27 4.72 11.99
N ARG A 216 3.70 4.19 13.13
CA ARG A 216 4.64 4.85 14.02
C ARG A 216 5.82 3.95 14.31
N VAL A 217 7.00 4.53 14.23
CA VAL A 217 8.26 3.89 14.61
C VAL A 217 8.93 4.77 15.66
N ASN A 218 8.96 4.33 16.91
CA ASN A 218 9.44 5.10 18.03
C ASN A 218 8.72 6.47 18.13
N GLU A 219 9.45 7.57 18.01
CA GLU A 219 8.89 8.92 18.06
C GLU A 219 8.35 9.42 16.69
N ASN A 220 8.64 8.69 15.60
CA ASN A 220 8.28 9.12 14.26
C ASN A 220 6.92 8.56 13.84
N VAL A 221 5.95 9.44 13.65
CA VAL A 221 4.64 9.11 13.07
C VAL A 221 4.69 9.38 11.58
N LEU A 222 4.49 8.33 10.79
CA LEU A 222 4.42 8.42 9.34
C LEU A 222 2.96 8.59 8.92
N GLN A 223 2.70 9.61 8.12
CA GLN A 223 1.38 9.88 7.57
C GLN A 223 1.33 9.45 6.11
N PRO A 224 0.23 8.84 5.64
CA PRO A 224 0.05 8.61 4.22
C PRO A 224 0.18 9.91 3.44
N MET A 225 0.99 9.89 2.39
CA MET A 225 1.25 11.07 1.54
C MET A 225 0.01 11.52 0.77
N HIS A 226 -0.92 10.62 0.51
CA HIS A 226 -2.19 10.91 -0.16
C HIS A 226 -3.31 11.00 0.88
N VAL A 227 -3.93 12.15 1.01
CA VAL A 227 -4.97 12.38 2.02
C VAL A 227 -6.37 12.17 1.45
N GLU A 228 -6.61 12.48 0.18
CA GLU A 228 -7.89 12.25 -0.49
C GLU A 228 -7.72 11.86 -1.97
N PHE A 229 -8.61 10.97 -2.45
CA PHE A 229 -8.73 10.68 -3.87
C PHE A 229 -9.24 11.91 -4.60
N GLY A 230 -8.52 12.35 -5.62
CA GLY A 230 -8.88 13.48 -6.48
C GLY A 230 -8.39 14.85 -5.98
N GLU A 231 -7.75 14.96 -4.83
CA GLU A 231 -7.00 16.16 -4.46
C GLU A 231 -5.54 15.99 -4.90
N GLU A 232 -5.12 16.81 -5.84
CA GLU A 232 -3.73 16.94 -6.27
C GLU A 232 -2.89 17.50 -5.11
N GLN A 233 -2.36 16.62 -4.28
CA GLN A 233 -1.26 17.01 -3.41
C GLN A 233 0.07 16.79 -4.13
N GLU A 234 0.97 17.76 -4.01
CA GLU A 234 2.26 17.88 -4.71
C GLU A 234 3.26 16.75 -4.44
N HIS A 235 2.85 15.47 -4.25
CA HIS A 235 3.84 14.57 -3.71
C HIS A 235 4.40 13.50 -4.65
N PRO A 236 3.91 12.33 -4.87
CA PRO A 236 4.68 11.36 -5.64
C PRO A 236 4.66 11.64 -7.15
N GLU A 237 3.51 12.10 -7.69
CA GLU A 237 3.44 12.49 -9.10
C GLU A 237 4.41 13.61 -9.44
N GLY A 238 4.52 14.63 -8.58
CA GLY A 238 5.48 15.72 -8.76
C GLY A 238 6.94 15.28 -8.67
N ALA A 239 7.26 14.31 -7.82
CA ALA A 239 8.61 13.77 -7.70
C ALA A 239 8.99 12.91 -8.92
N LEU A 240 8.06 12.05 -9.37
CA LEU A 240 8.25 11.25 -10.58
C LEU A 240 8.31 12.15 -11.83
N THR A 241 7.40 13.10 -11.95
CA THR A 241 7.36 14.05 -13.09
C THR A 241 8.65 14.85 -13.17
N ARG A 242 9.17 15.36 -12.04
CA ARG A 242 10.48 16.05 -12.00
C ARG A 242 11.61 15.12 -12.43
N TRP A 243 11.66 13.90 -11.88
CA TRP A 243 12.64 12.91 -12.27
C TRP A 243 12.60 12.63 -13.77
N LEU A 244 11.43 12.35 -14.34
CA LEU A 244 11.26 12.08 -15.77
C LEU A 244 11.61 13.29 -16.66
N ALA A 245 11.47 14.51 -16.14
CA ALA A 245 11.87 15.72 -16.87
C ALA A 245 13.40 15.94 -16.91
N GLU A 246 14.12 15.42 -15.92
CA GLU A 246 15.58 15.55 -15.78
C GLU A 246 16.34 14.40 -16.46
N VAL A 247 15.71 13.24 -16.60
CA VAL A 247 16.29 12.06 -17.24
C VAL A 247 16.47 12.28 -18.75
N PRO A 248 17.58 11.86 -19.35
CA PRO A 248 17.78 11.90 -20.78
C PRO A 248 16.70 11.12 -21.53
N ARG A 249 16.18 11.72 -22.60
CA ARG A 249 15.22 11.04 -23.49
C ARG A 249 15.94 10.02 -24.35
N PHE A 250 15.35 8.84 -24.45
CA PHE A 250 15.80 7.78 -25.32
C PHE A 250 14.83 7.61 -26.49
N GLU A 251 15.36 7.72 -27.70
CA GLU A 251 14.62 7.51 -28.95
C GLU A 251 15.15 6.29 -29.69
N SER A 252 14.26 5.45 -30.15
CA SER A 252 14.57 4.25 -30.93
C SER A 252 13.41 3.91 -31.85
N ASP A 253 13.71 3.36 -33.01
CA ASP A 253 12.75 2.75 -33.94
C ASP A 253 12.25 1.38 -33.40
N SER A 254 12.93 0.80 -32.42
CA SER A 254 12.49 -0.40 -31.72
C SER A 254 11.54 -0.06 -30.57
N ALA A 255 10.24 -0.21 -30.76
CA ALA A 255 9.24 0.02 -29.73
C ALA A 255 9.46 -0.83 -28.45
N PRO A 256 9.86 -2.12 -28.52
CA PRO A 256 10.17 -2.89 -27.31
C PRO A 256 11.35 -2.32 -26.53
N LEU A 257 12.40 -1.86 -27.20
CA LEU A 257 13.57 -1.27 -26.54
C LEU A 257 13.23 0.05 -25.86
N LYS A 258 12.45 0.91 -26.52
CA LYS A 258 11.95 2.16 -25.94
C LYS A 258 11.09 1.89 -24.71
N SER A 259 10.14 0.96 -24.80
CA SER A 259 9.28 0.59 -23.67
C SER A 259 10.07 0.02 -22.49
N ALA A 260 11.08 -0.81 -22.75
CA ALA A 260 11.96 -1.34 -21.72
C ALA A 260 12.76 -0.24 -21.02
N PHE A 261 13.27 0.74 -21.78
CA PHE A 261 13.97 1.89 -21.23
C PHE A 261 13.05 2.73 -20.35
N ASP A 262 11.89 3.15 -20.88
CA ASP A 262 10.92 3.98 -20.17
C ASP A 262 10.49 3.30 -18.85
N LYS A 263 10.23 1.98 -18.88
CA LYS A 263 9.90 1.19 -17.68
C LYS A 263 11.06 1.14 -16.69
N SER A 264 12.29 0.94 -17.15
CA SER A 264 13.48 0.90 -16.28
C SER A 264 13.72 2.22 -15.56
N ILE A 265 13.44 3.35 -16.20
CA ILE A 265 13.53 4.67 -15.58
C ILE A 265 12.49 4.84 -14.46
N VAL A 266 11.25 4.39 -14.68
CA VAL A 266 10.20 4.41 -13.64
C VAL A 266 10.55 3.46 -12.49
N ASP A 267 11.06 2.27 -12.79
CA ASP A 267 11.48 1.31 -11.76
C ASP A 267 12.66 1.84 -10.94
N LEU A 268 13.60 2.53 -11.57
CA LEU A 268 14.71 3.19 -10.87
C LEU A 268 14.18 4.34 -9.99
N ALA A 269 13.19 5.11 -10.46
CA ALA A 269 12.53 6.13 -9.67
C ALA A 269 11.90 5.54 -8.39
N ALA A 270 11.20 4.41 -8.53
CA ALA A 270 10.57 3.69 -7.43
C ALA A 270 11.57 3.19 -6.37
N LEU A 271 12.77 2.79 -6.79
CA LEU A 271 13.82 2.27 -5.91
C LEU A 271 14.69 3.37 -5.27
N ARG A 272 14.37 4.63 -5.44
CA ARG A 272 15.12 5.73 -4.81
C ARG A 272 14.78 5.84 -3.32
N ILE A 273 15.83 5.86 -2.50
CA ILE A 273 15.73 6.17 -1.08
C ILE A 273 16.27 7.59 -0.88
N ALA A 274 15.42 8.46 -0.36
CA ALA A 274 15.81 9.80 0.07
C ALA A 274 16.05 9.83 1.57
N GLY A 275 16.97 10.67 1.99
CA GLY A 275 17.28 10.91 3.40
C GLY A 275 18.09 12.17 3.58
N GLU A 276 18.54 12.39 4.80
CA GLU A 276 19.36 13.55 5.19
C GLU A 276 20.54 13.08 6.01
N LEU A 277 21.72 13.61 5.70
CA LEU A 277 22.94 13.37 6.44
C LEU A 277 23.62 14.71 6.75
N HIS A 278 23.81 15.04 8.03
CA HIS A 278 24.36 16.33 8.48
C HIS A 278 23.63 17.55 7.88
N SER A 279 22.30 17.49 7.77
CA SER A 279 21.44 18.50 7.13
C SER A 279 21.62 18.65 5.61
N GLU A 280 22.29 17.70 4.97
CA GLU A 280 22.40 17.64 3.52
C GLU A 280 21.51 16.50 2.98
N PRO A 281 20.57 16.79 2.06
CA PRO A 281 19.73 15.77 1.48
C PRO A 281 20.51 14.85 0.56
N TYR A 282 20.22 13.59 0.58
CA TYR A 282 20.74 12.61 -0.35
C TYR A 282 19.63 11.76 -0.98
N VAL A 283 19.90 11.25 -2.17
CA VAL A 283 19.09 10.24 -2.84
C VAL A 283 20.03 9.15 -3.34
N LEU A 284 19.68 7.90 -3.10
CA LEU A 284 20.47 6.76 -3.54
C LEU A 284 19.56 5.60 -3.99
N PRO A 285 20.05 4.67 -4.84
CA PRO A 285 19.27 3.51 -5.23
C PRO A 285 19.31 2.44 -4.12
N ALA A 286 18.14 1.92 -3.75
CA ALA A 286 18.01 0.70 -2.96
C ALA A 286 18.51 -0.52 -3.74
N ALA A 287 18.89 -1.58 -3.04
CA ALA A 287 19.32 -2.80 -3.69
C ALA A 287 18.15 -3.59 -4.31
N GLY A 288 16.93 -3.48 -3.78
CA GLY A 288 15.72 -4.04 -4.39
C GLY A 288 14.69 -4.57 -3.42
N LEU A 289 13.46 -4.70 -3.91
CA LEU A 289 12.33 -5.31 -3.20
C LEU A 289 12.41 -6.83 -3.23
N PRO A 290 11.83 -7.48 -2.22
CA PRO A 290 11.28 -6.94 -0.98
C PRO A 290 12.33 -6.85 0.14
N TRP A 291 13.45 -7.60 0.03
CA TRP A 291 14.34 -7.90 1.14
C TRP A 291 15.50 -6.92 1.29
N PHE A 292 15.67 -6.03 0.32
CA PHE A 292 16.84 -5.17 0.21
C PHE A 292 16.45 -3.72 -0.10
N MET A 293 15.31 -3.25 0.44
CA MET A 293 14.88 -1.86 0.28
C MET A 293 15.66 -0.93 1.22
N THR A 294 16.99 -1.02 1.13
CA THR A 294 17.92 -0.29 1.97
C THR A 294 19.25 -0.06 1.24
N LEU A 295 20.20 0.63 1.89
CA LEU A 295 21.53 0.85 1.41
C LEU A 295 22.36 -0.47 1.45
N PHE A 296 22.91 -0.86 0.31
CA PHE A 296 23.94 -1.90 0.22
C PHE A 296 25.17 -1.32 -0.46
N GLY A 297 26.35 -1.49 0.14
CA GLY A 297 27.57 -0.87 -0.35
C GLY A 297 27.88 -1.18 -1.82
N ARG A 298 27.97 -2.47 -2.17
CA ARG A 298 28.28 -2.91 -3.54
C ARG A 298 27.16 -2.59 -4.53
N ASP A 299 25.93 -2.96 -4.19
CA ASP A 299 24.78 -2.84 -5.10
C ASP A 299 24.48 -1.37 -5.40
N THR A 300 24.46 -0.53 -4.37
CA THR A 300 24.27 0.92 -4.52
C THR A 300 25.36 1.56 -5.37
N LEU A 301 26.65 1.19 -5.19
CA LEU A 301 27.74 1.73 -5.99
C LEU A 301 27.67 1.27 -7.45
N LEU A 302 27.40 0.00 -7.71
CA LEU A 302 27.30 -0.53 -9.07
C LEU A 302 26.11 0.08 -9.82
N THR A 303 24.94 0.16 -9.19
CA THR A 303 23.75 0.80 -9.77
C THR A 303 24.02 2.28 -10.04
N SER A 304 24.61 3.01 -9.09
CA SER A 304 24.96 4.42 -9.26
C SER A 304 25.96 4.64 -10.42
N LEU A 305 26.95 3.76 -10.58
CA LEU A 305 27.89 3.82 -11.69
C LEU A 305 27.19 3.55 -13.04
N GLN A 306 26.31 2.55 -13.09
CA GLN A 306 25.59 2.19 -14.32
C GLN A 306 24.57 3.25 -14.73
N THR A 307 24.00 3.99 -13.77
CA THR A 307 22.98 5.01 -14.00
C THR A 307 23.50 6.44 -13.99
N ILE A 308 24.82 6.66 -13.95
CA ILE A 308 25.43 7.99 -13.89
C ILE A 308 25.04 8.90 -15.08
N TRP A 309 24.76 8.30 -16.22
CA TRP A 309 24.32 8.99 -17.43
C TRP A 309 22.81 9.33 -17.40
N VAL A 310 22.03 8.68 -16.52
CA VAL A 310 20.62 8.98 -16.26
C VAL A 310 20.51 10.23 -15.38
N GLY A 311 21.36 10.31 -14.34
CA GLY A 311 21.46 11.45 -13.44
C GLY A 311 22.56 11.23 -12.40
N PRO A 312 23.39 12.23 -12.14
CA PRO A 312 24.52 12.09 -11.22
C PRO A 312 24.14 12.13 -9.73
N GLU A 313 22.88 12.46 -9.40
CA GLU A 313 22.43 12.61 -8.00
C GLU A 313 22.50 11.29 -7.23
N LEU A 314 22.17 10.15 -7.87
CA LEU A 314 22.26 8.83 -7.25
C LEU A 314 23.71 8.50 -6.88
N ALA A 315 24.65 8.79 -7.78
CA ALA A 315 26.07 8.56 -7.53
C ALA A 315 26.60 9.48 -6.42
N ARG A 316 26.19 10.76 -6.41
CA ARG A 316 26.58 11.71 -5.36
C ARG A 316 26.06 11.29 -4.00
N GLY A 317 24.76 10.92 -3.90
CA GLY A 317 24.15 10.45 -2.66
C GLY A 317 24.82 9.16 -2.14
N ALA A 318 25.06 8.20 -3.04
CA ALA A 318 25.74 6.95 -2.68
C ALA A 318 27.16 7.20 -2.13
N LEU A 319 27.98 8.01 -2.80
CA LEU A 319 29.34 8.32 -2.37
C LEU A 319 29.35 9.11 -1.06
N HIS A 320 28.44 10.08 -0.90
CA HIS A 320 28.32 10.88 0.32
C HIS A 320 28.00 9.98 1.52
N LEU A 321 26.93 9.18 1.43
CA LEU A 321 26.50 8.35 2.55
C LEU A 321 27.50 7.22 2.86
N LEU A 322 27.99 6.50 1.84
CA LEU A 322 28.97 5.43 2.06
C LEU A 322 30.29 5.96 2.59
N GLY A 323 30.74 7.16 2.14
CA GLY A 323 31.94 7.82 2.66
C GLY A 323 31.80 8.19 4.14
N ALA A 324 30.64 8.65 4.56
CA ALA A 324 30.35 8.97 5.97
C ALA A 324 30.25 7.73 6.86
N LEU A 325 29.79 6.60 6.32
CA LEU A 325 29.67 5.32 7.02
C LEU A 325 30.96 4.48 6.96
N GLN A 326 32.01 4.96 6.29
CA GLN A 326 33.26 4.24 6.21
C GLN A 326 33.88 4.05 7.60
N GLY A 327 34.21 2.80 7.94
CA GLY A 327 34.92 2.48 9.16
C GLY A 327 36.32 3.14 9.18
N LYS A 328 36.72 3.60 10.36
CA LYS A 328 38.07 4.17 10.58
C LYS A 328 39.07 3.06 10.83
#